data_6b9c521feffdd2c9799b322de496e860
#
_entry.id   6b9c521feffdd2c9799b322de496e860
#
_cell.length_a   1.000
_cell.length_b   1.000
_cell.length_c   1.000
_cell.angle_alpha   90.00
_cell.angle_beta   90.00
_cell.angle_gamma   90.00
#
_symmetry.space_group_name_H-M   'P 1'
#
loop_
_entity.id
_entity.type
_entity.pdbx_description
1 polymer ?
#
loop_
_entity_poly.entity_id
_entity_poly.type
_entity_poly.pdbx_seq_one_letter_code
_entity_poly.pdbx_strand_id
1 'polypeptide(L)'
;MKSENKSNVKSNEIRKPYVILIGSASGIGKSTIAAELAKKLNIKHLIESDFIRAVVRGIIGKEYAPALHSSSYDAYKNLRNKSRYTSYEDLVSAGFDEHASYVIPALEKIIQRAITDFDDIIIEGVHLVPGLINIDQFKDYANIYFFILSSDEESHQERFVKRAVEIHRGGKQLDFFKENRIIHDHLLNQAMSNDVNVITSETIEKTLEKILGIINKSCTTVNLVNSIDELPDVIDIIIKQNNGSLEKITYNIEGFKEPLIRNIRVSDNESAEKFIKKINEDTNKKEYLNKWYNLSEYRKTTICASNQDTLDKIVKQLNEKGYVLNEWRIN
;
A
#
# COMPACT_ATOMS: atom_id res chain seq x y z
N MET A 1 25.78 -9.38 51.84
CA MET A 1 24.93 -8.45 51.14
C MET A 1 25.49 -8.30 49.70
N LYS A 2 24.97 -9.03 48.73
CA LYS A 2 25.29 -8.84 47.32
C LYS A 2 24.02 -8.27 46.68
N SER A 3 24.11 -7.02 46.25
CA SER A 3 23.05 -6.35 45.47
C SER A 3 23.06 -6.91 44.07
N GLU A 4 21.99 -7.63 43.69
CA GLU A 4 21.72 -8.03 42.32
C GLU A 4 21.26 -6.81 41.52
N ASN A 5 22.14 -6.32 40.67
CA ASN A 5 21.78 -5.40 39.58
C ASN A 5 20.92 -6.16 38.57
N LYS A 6 19.61 -5.98 38.63
CA LYS A 6 18.72 -6.32 37.52
C LYS A 6 18.93 -5.30 36.39
N SER A 7 19.77 -5.64 35.44
CA SER A 7 19.88 -4.92 34.18
C SER A 7 18.55 -5.07 33.42
N ASN A 8 17.81 -3.97 33.30
CA ASN A 8 16.69 -3.84 32.36
C ASN A 8 17.23 -4.01 30.94
N VAL A 9 17.17 -5.22 30.42
CA VAL A 9 17.32 -5.48 28.99
C VAL A 9 16.02 -4.98 28.36
N LYS A 10 16.00 -3.72 27.88
CA LYS A 10 15.02 -3.32 26.88
C LYS A 10 15.18 -4.30 25.72
N SER A 11 14.11 -5.01 25.39
CA SER A 11 14.05 -5.80 24.16
C SER A 11 14.31 -4.83 23.00
N ASN A 12 15.53 -4.88 22.43
CA ASN A 12 15.81 -4.24 21.17
C ASN A 12 14.93 -4.95 20.12
N GLU A 13 13.79 -4.37 19.78
CA GLU A 13 13.07 -4.77 18.58
C GLU A 13 14.03 -4.57 17.41
N ILE A 14 14.40 -5.67 16.76
CA ILE A 14 15.27 -5.64 15.59
C ILE A 14 14.51 -4.89 14.50
N ARG A 15 15.06 -3.76 14.02
CA ARG A 15 14.47 -2.96 12.94
C ARG A 15 14.25 -3.86 11.72
N LYS A 16 13.01 -3.92 11.20
CA LYS A 16 12.72 -4.58 9.93
C LYS A 16 13.17 -3.67 8.77
N PRO A 17 13.77 -4.23 7.70
CA PRO A 17 14.15 -3.44 6.53
C PRO A 17 12.90 -2.92 5.79
N TYR A 18 13.07 -1.82 5.06
CA TYR A 18 12.06 -1.29 4.17
C TYR A 18 12.14 -1.96 2.79
N VAL A 19 11.00 -2.47 2.33
CA VAL A 19 10.79 -2.93 0.95
C VAL A 19 9.73 -2.03 0.31
N ILE A 20 10.15 -1.14 -0.57
CA ILE A 20 9.26 -0.18 -1.20
C ILE A 20 9.12 -0.54 -2.68
N LEU A 21 7.88 -0.83 -3.11
CA LEU A 21 7.54 -1.20 -4.47
C LEU A 21 6.76 -0.04 -5.12
N ILE A 22 7.22 0.41 -6.29
CA ILE A 22 6.59 1.51 -7.04
C ILE A 22 6.25 1.02 -8.45
N GLY A 23 4.99 0.63 -8.66
CA GLY A 23 4.47 0.19 -9.93
C GLY A 23 3.76 1.32 -10.69
N SER A 24 3.84 1.32 -12.01
CA SER A 24 2.98 2.09 -12.91
C SER A 24 3.15 1.67 -14.35
N ALA A 25 2.24 2.07 -15.22
CA ALA A 25 2.43 2.02 -16.65
C ALA A 25 3.61 2.90 -17.11
N SER A 26 4.04 2.75 -18.35
CA SER A 26 5.13 3.56 -18.92
C SER A 26 4.70 5.03 -19.04
N GLY A 27 5.59 5.96 -18.72
CA GLY A 27 5.35 7.41 -18.89
C GLY A 27 4.73 8.13 -17.69
N ILE A 28 4.40 7.44 -16.59
CA ILE A 28 3.78 8.06 -15.38
C ILE A 28 4.78 8.82 -14.49
N GLY A 29 6.09 8.53 -14.61
CA GLY A 29 7.12 9.22 -13.82
C GLY A 29 7.69 8.39 -12.65
N LYS A 30 7.43 7.08 -12.57
CA LYS A 30 7.87 6.20 -11.48
C LYS A 30 9.36 6.24 -11.18
N SER A 31 10.23 6.22 -12.22
CA SER A 31 11.70 6.21 -12.03
C SER A 31 12.21 7.49 -11.36
N THR A 32 11.63 8.64 -11.73
CA THR A 32 11.95 9.94 -11.09
C THR A 32 11.52 9.93 -9.61
N ILE A 33 10.29 9.48 -9.32
CA ILE A 33 9.78 9.40 -7.95
C ILE A 33 10.62 8.42 -7.12
N ALA A 34 10.94 7.25 -7.67
CA ALA A 34 11.75 6.24 -6.98
C ALA A 34 13.17 6.75 -6.66
N ALA A 35 13.81 7.47 -7.59
CA ALA A 35 15.14 8.05 -7.39
C ALA A 35 15.14 9.13 -6.30
N GLU A 36 14.16 10.05 -6.32
CA GLU A 36 14.04 11.09 -5.30
C GLU A 36 13.66 10.52 -3.93
N LEU A 37 12.79 9.48 -3.89
CA LEU A 37 12.46 8.78 -2.66
C LEU A 37 13.68 8.08 -2.06
N ALA A 38 14.49 7.41 -2.89
CA ALA A 38 15.74 6.76 -2.47
C ALA A 38 16.70 7.75 -1.81
N LYS A 39 16.85 8.94 -2.39
CA LYS A 39 17.66 10.02 -1.79
C LYS A 39 17.13 10.49 -0.45
N LYS A 40 15.79 10.75 -0.37
CA LYS A 40 15.15 11.24 0.86
C LYS A 40 15.23 10.24 2.02
N LEU A 41 15.11 8.94 1.72
CA LEU A 41 15.16 7.87 2.72
C LEU A 41 16.58 7.31 2.92
N ASN A 42 17.58 7.80 2.18
CA ASN A 42 18.97 7.29 2.17
C ASN A 42 19.02 5.77 1.88
N ILE A 43 18.18 5.30 0.95
CA ILE A 43 18.15 3.90 0.51
C ILE A 43 19.14 3.72 -0.63
N LYS A 44 20.07 2.77 -0.49
CA LYS A 44 21.13 2.50 -1.46
C LYS A 44 20.69 1.67 -2.64
N HIS A 45 19.76 0.74 -2.41
CA HIS A 45 19.33 -0.24 -3.40
C HIS A 45 18.08 0.24 -4.11
N LEU A 46 18.25 0.77 -5.31
CA LEU A 46 17.17 1.13 -6.23
C LEU A 46 17.27 0.21 -7.45
N ILE A 47 16.26 -0.63 -7.66
CA ILE A 47 16.22 -1.64 -8.72
C ILE A 47 15.10 -1.31 -9.70
N GLU A 48 15.44 -1.22 -10.98
CA GLU A 48 14.46 -1.10 -12.06
C GLU A 48 14.08 -2.49 -12.58
N SER A 49 12.81 -2.83 -12.59
CA SER A 49 12.32 -4.15 -13.04
C SER A 49 12.65 -4.45 -14.50
N ASP A 50 12.86 -3.43 -15.34
CA ASP A 50 13.27 -3.60 -16.73
C ASP A 50 14.67 -4.19 -16.86
N PHE A 51 15.63 -3.84 -15.96
CA PHE A 51 16.93 -4.49 -15.91
C PHE A 51 16.80 -5.96 -15.52
N ILE A 52 15.96 -6.27 -14.55
CA ILE A 52 15.70 -7.67 -14.14
C ILE A 52 15.10 -8.43 -15.30
N ARG A 53 14.13 -7.86 -16.03
CA ARG A 53 13.59 -8.45 -17.26
C ARG A 53 14.69 -8.74 -18.27
N ALA A 54 15.64 -7.81 -18.47
CA ALA A 54 16.74 -8.02 -19.40
C ALA A 54 17.62 -9.22 -19.00
N VAL A 55 17.87 -9.41 -17.70
CA VAL A 55 18.59 -10.58 -17.18
C VAL A 55 17.78 -11.87 -17.42
N VAL A 56 16.50 -11.88 -17.08
CA VAL A 56 15.62 -13.04 -17.26
C VAL A 56 15.52 -13.44 -18.75
N ARG A 57 15.46 -12.46 -19.66
CA ARG A 57 15.53 -12.69 -21.14
C ARG A 57 16.85 -13.30 -21.59
N GLY A 58 17.94 -13.05 -20.89
CA GLY A 58 19.24 -13.68 -21.16
C GLY A 58 19.27 -15.16 -20.76
N ILE A 59 18.36 -15.59 -19.88
CA ILE A 59 18.29 -16.97 -19.34
C ILE A 59 17.20 -17.78 -20.05
N ILE A 60 16.03 -17.18 -20.31
CA ILE A 60 14.88 -17.84 -20.91
C ILE A 60 14.78 -17.45 -22.38
N GLY A 61 14.92 -18.41 -23.29
CA GLY A 61 14.84 -18.19 -24.73
C GLY A 61 13.44 -17.78 -25.18
N LYS A 62 13.38 -17.08 -26.34
CA LYS A 62 12.13 -16.57 -26.92
C LYS A 62 11.14 -17.69 -27.26
N GLU A 63 11.63 -18.85 -27.60
CA GLU A 63 10.83 -20.04 -27.93
C GLU A 63 10.02 -20.57 -26.74
N TYR A 64 10.53 -20.35 -25.51
CA TYR A 64 9.85 -20.78 -24.27
C TYR A 64 8.94 -19.68 -23.69
N ALA A 65 9.35 -18.41 -23.80
CA ALA A 65 8.63 -17.27 -23.25
C ALA A 65 8.47 -16.12 -24.25
N PRO A 66 7.67 -16.26 -25.30
CA PRO A 66 7.53 -15.22 -26.32
C PRO A 66 7.04 -13.88 -25.77
N ALA A 67 6.13 -13.91 -24.79
CA ALA A 67 5.61 -12.71 -24.14
C ALA A 67 6.70 -11.94 -23.40
N LEU A 68 7.63 -12.60 -22.69
CA LEU A 68 8.77 -11.99 -22.02
C LEU A 68 9.65 -11.20 -23.00
N HIS A 69 9.80 -11.67 -24.26
CA HIS A 69 10.63 -11.05 -25.28
C HIS A 69 9.95 -9.91 -26.06
N SER A 70 8.68 -9.63 -25.76
CA SER A 70 7.94 -8.48 -26.27
C SER A 70 8.10 -7.26 -25.34
N SER A 71 7.58 -6.12 -25.76
CA SER A 71 7.31 -5.03 -24.84
C SER A 71 6.04 -5.33 -24.04
N SER A 72 5.90 -4.74 -22.86
CA SER A 72 4.73 -4.95 -22.01
C SER A 72 3.41 -4.64 -22.72
N TYR A 73 3.40 -3.59 -23.54
CA TYR A 73 2.23 -3.11 -24.29
C TYR A 73 1.89 -3.94 -25.54
N ASP A 74 2.78 -4.78 -26.03
CA ASP A 74 2.52 -5.63 -27.22
C ASP A 74 2.65 -7.15 -26.93
N ALA A 75 2.83 -7.53 -25.69
CA ALA A 75 2.96 -8.91 -25.24
C ALA A 75 1.71 -9.75 -25.61
N TYR A 76 0.53 -9.15 -25.63
CA TYR A 76 -0.72 -9.80 -26.03
C TYR A 76 -0.67 -10.42 -27.43
N LYS A 77 0.19 -9.91 -28.33
CA LYS A 77 0.38 -10.46 -29.67
C LYS A 77 0.97 -11.87 -29.65
N ASN A 78 1.60 -12.27 -28.55
CA ASN A 78 2.24 -13.58 -28.38
C ASN A 78 1.47 -14.55 -27.51
N LEU A 79 0.28 -14.20 -27.04
CA LEU A 79 -0.61 -15.12 -26.35
C LEU A 79 -1.01 -16.30 -27.26
N ARG A 80 -0.92 -17.52 -26.72
CA ARG A 80 -1.17 -18.75 -27.50
C ARG A 80 -2.66 -18.91 -27.87
N ASN A 81 -3.56 -18.48 -26.99
CA ASN A 81 -5.01 -18.70 -27.16
C ASN A 81 -5.80 -17.39 -27.02
N LYS A 82 -5.69 -16.54 -28.05
CA LYS A 82 -6.31 -15.21 -28.06
C LYS A 82 -7.84 -15.25 -28.12
N SER A 83 -8.43 -16.31 -28.64
CA SER A 83 -9.89 -16.47 -28.74
C SER A 83 -10.60 -16.66 -27.41
N ARG A 84 -9.86 -16.82 -26.32
CA ARG A 84 -10.42 -16.88 -24.94
C ARG A 84 -10.87 -15.51 -24.41
N TYR A 85 -10.36 -14.43 -25.00
CA TYR A 85 -10.61 -13.07 -24.52
C TYR A 85 -11.70 -12.42 -25.37
N THR A 86 -12.70 -11.84 -24.70
CA THR A 86 -13.88 -11.27 -25.34
C THR A 86 -13.72 -9.81 -25.69
N SER A 87 -12.84 -9.09 -24.99
CA SER A 87 -12.52 -7.70 -25.25
C SER A 87 -11.05 -7.51 -25.62
N TYR A 88 -10.75 -6.39 -26.26
CA TYR A 88 -9.37 -6.01 -26.56
C TYR A 88 -8.61 -5.67 -25.27
N GLU A 89 -9.28 -5.05 -24.33
CA GLU A 89 -8.77 -4.67 -23.01
C GLU A 89 -8.33 -5.90 -22.22
N ASP A 90 -9.16 -6.96 -22.17
CA ASP A 90 -8.82 -8.23 -21.52
C ASP A 90 -7.63 -8.92 -22.20
N LEU A 91 -7.58 -8.87 -23.53
CA LEU A 91 -6.49 -9.46 -24.31
C LEU A 91 -5.14 -8.77 -23.98
N VAL A 92 -5.13 -7.42 -23.95
CA VAL A 92 -3.92 -6.63 -23.63
C VAL A 92 -3.49 -6.87 -22.18
N SER A 93 -4.42 -6.84 -21.24
CA SER A 93 -4.16 -7.09 -19.81
C SER A 93 -3.60 -8.48 -19.57
N ALA A 94 -4.19 -9.51 -20.18
CA ALA A 94 -3.70 -10.89 -20.05
C ALA A 94 -2.30 -11.08 -20.66
N GLY A 95 -2.01 -10.45 -21.79
CA GLY A 95 -0.68 -10.49 -22.40
C GLY A 95 0.36 -9.79 -21.52
N PHE A 96 -0.04 -8.69 -20.89
CA PHE A 96 0.80 -7.99 -19.93
C PHE A 96 1.04 -8.83 -18.66
N ASP A 97 0.01 -9.48 -18.11
CA ASP A 97 0.15 -10.35 -16.95
C ASP A 97 1.06 -11.55 -17.23
N GLU A 98 0.92 -12.19 -18.41
CA GLU A 98 1.84 -13.24 -18.83
C GLU A 98 3.28 -12.72 -18.92
N HIS A 99 3.48 -11.55 -19.52
CA HIS A 99 4.78 -10.90 -19.60
C HIS A 99 5.39 -10.65 -18.22
N ALA A 100 4.62 -10.07 -17.27
CA ALA A 100 5.06 -9.77 -15.92
C ALA A 100 5.39 -11.03 -15.12
N SER A 101 4.61 -12.11 -15.30
CA SER A 101 4.76 -13.37 -14.56
C SER A 101 6.14 -14.01 -14.71
N TYR A 102 6.84 -13.78 -15.83
CA TYR A 102 8.21 -14.26 -16.03
C TYR A 102 9.25 -13.46 -15.21
N VAL A 103 8.95 -12.22 -14.86
CA VAL A 103 9.88 -11.31 -14.17
C VAL A 103 9.68 -11.36 -12.66
N ILE A 104 8.45 -11.53 -12.21
CA ILE A 104 8.05 -11.50 -10.80
C ILE A 104 8.86 -12.46 -9.92
N PRO A 105 9.11 -13.74 -10.29
CA PRO A 105 9.89 -14.64 -9.44
C PRO A 105 11.32 -14.13 -9.17
N ALA A 106 11.94 -13.42 -10.12
CA ALA A 106 13.24 -12.82 -9.92
C ALA A 106 13.16 -11.61 -8.98
N LEU A 107 12.10 -10.78 -9.07
CA LEU A 107 11.86 -9.67 -8.15
C LEU A 107 11.63 -10.16 -6.72
N GLU A 108 10.85 -11.22 -6.52
CA GLU A 108 10.64 -11.84 -5.21
C GLU A 108 11.95 -12.36 -4.60
N LYS A 109 12.86 -12.91 -5.43
CA LYS A 109 14.19 -13.33 -4.95
C LYS A 109 15.08 -12.15 -4.54
N ILE A 110 14.95 -11.02 -5.21
CA ILE A 110 15.66 -9.78 -4.83
C ILE A 110 15.12 -9.27 -3.50
N ILE A 111 13.79 -9.26 -3.31
CA ILE A 111 13.15 -8.89 -2.03
C ILE A 111 13.63 -9.81 -0.91
N GLN A 112 13.60 -11.13 -1.13
CA GLN A 112 14.07 -12.11 -0.15
C GLN A 112 15.54 -11.87 0.22
N ARG A 113 16.39 -11.54 -0.75
CA ARG A 113 17.79 -11.24 -0.52
C ARG A 113 17.96 -9.99 0.33
N ALA A 114 17.30 -8.89 -0.01
CA ALA A 114 17.35 -7.65 0.76
C ALA A 114 16.92 -7.86 2.22
N ILE A 115 15.85 -8.63 2.45
CA ILE A 115 15.39 -8.99 3.80
C ILE A 115 16.45 -9.78 4.57
N THR A 116 17.08 -10.76 3.90
CA THR A 116 18.13 -11.61 4.53
C THR A 116 19.36 -10.79 4.95
N ASP A 117 19.71 -9.79 4.16
CA ASP A 117 20.86 -8.92 4.42
C ASP A 117 20.51 -7.71 5.30
N PHE A 118 19.23 -7.55 5.71
CA PHE A 118 18.70 -6.38 6.43
C PHE A 118 18.88 -5.05 5.68
N ASP A 119 18.87 -5.10 4.35
CA ASP A 119 19.00 -3.94 3.49
C ASP A 119 17.63 -3.35 3.12
N ASP A 120 17.54 -2.01 3.19
CA ASP A 120 16.41 -1.28 2.64
C ASP A 120 16.51 -1.25 1.11
N ILE A 121 15.37 -1.48 0.43
CA ILE A 121 15.32 -1.56 -1.03
C ILE A 121 14.10 -0.83 -1.59
N ILE A 122 14.30 -0.16 -2.73
CA ILE A 122 13.22 0.31 -3.60
C ILE A 122 13.28 -0.47 -4.90
N ILE A 123 12.17 -1.05 -5.32
CA ILE A 123 11.99 -1.66 -6.64
C ILE A 123 10.95 -0.83 -7.40
N GLU A 124 11.29 -0.43 -8.62
CA GLU A 124 10.35 0.28 -9.48
C GLU A 124 10.15 -0.44 -10.81
N GLY A 125 8.96 -0.34 -11.38
CA GLY A 125 8.71 -0.80 -12.73
C GLY A 125 7.30 -1.26 -13.02
N VAL A 126 7.07 -1.50 -14.31
CA VAL A 126 5.75 -1.92 -14.82
C VAL A 126 5.39 -3.36 -14.40
N HIS A 127 6.39 -4.20 -14.09
CA HIS A 127 6.19 -5.62 -13.73
C HIS A 127 5.71 -5.81 -12.28
N LEU A 128 5.59 -4.74 -11.50
CA LEU A 128 5.03 -4.76 -10.16
C LEU A 128 3.50 -4.76 -10.24
N VAL A 129 2.93 -5.92 -10.48
CA VAL A 129 1.48 -6.12 -10.64
C VAL A 129 0.89 -6.60 -9.32
N PRO A 130 -0.02 -5.81 -8.68
CA PRO A 130 -0.71 -6.24 -7.48
C PRO A 130 -1.50 -7.54 -7.74
N GLY A 131 -1.45 -8.48 -6.79
CA GLY A 131 -2.09 -9.78 -6.91
C GLY A 131 -1.27 -10.84 -7.66
N LEU A 132 -0.33 -10.46 -8.53
CA LEU A 132 0.62 -11.41 -9.13
C LEU A 132 1.88 -11.56 -8.29
N ILE A 133 2.45 -10.45 -7.78
CA ILE A 133 3.57 -10.51 -6.84
C ILE A 133 3.06 -10.84 -5.43
N ASN A 134 3.59 -11.92 -4.84
CA ASN A 134 3.18 -12.36 -3.50
C ASN A 134 3.97 -11.62 -2.43
N ILE A 135 3.47 -10.46 -2.01
CA ILE A 135 4.08 -9.66 -0.94
C ILE A 135 3.77 -10.18 0.47
N ASP A 136 2.70 -10.97 0.63
CA ASP A 136 2.25 -11.44 1.95
C ASP A 136 3.28 -12.33 2.63
N GLN A 137 4.04 -13.11 1.86
CA GLN A 137 5.12 -13.96 2.37
C GLN A 137 6.25 -13.19 3.06
N PHE A 138 6.35 -11.87 2.87
CA PHE A 138 7.43 -11.04 3.40
C PHE A 138 7.01 -10.12 4.56
N LYS A 139 5.71 -9.97 4.84
CA LYS A 139 5.18 -9.00 5.82
C LYS A 139 5.69 -9.20 7.25
N ASP A 140 6.00 -10.44 7.62
CA ASP A 140 6.54 -10.72 8.95
C ASP A 140 8.01 -10.32 9.09
N TYR A 141 8.73 -10.13 7.99
CA TYR A 141 10.18 -9.93 7.95
C TYR A 141 10.60 -8.52 7.52
N ALA A 142 9.72 -7.77 6.86
CA ALA A 142 10.01 -6.44 6.34
C ALA A 142 8.82 -5.48 6.50
N ASN A 143 9.12 -4.18 6.52
CA ASN A 143 8.13 -3.13 6.36
C ASN A 143 7.88 -2.92 4.85
N ILE A 144 6.75 -3.47 4.35
CA ILE A 144 6.46 -3.46 2.93
C ILE A 144 5.50 -2.34 2.60
N TYR A 145 5.89 -1.52 1.63
CA TYR A 145 5.06 -0.45 1.06
C TYR A 145 4.93 -0.68 -0.43
N PHE A 146 3.71 -0.87 -0.88
CA PHE A 146 3.41 -1.04 -2.30
C PHE A 146 2.54 0.11 -2.78
N PHE A 147 3.03 0.79 -3.83
CA PHE A 147 2.38 1.94 -4.45
C PHE A 147 2.18 1.70 -5.93
N ILE A 148 0.99 2.02 -6.44
CA ILE A 148 0.73 2.17 -7.87
C ILE A 148 0.53 3.65 -8.16
N LEU A 149 1.39 4.21 -9.02
CA LEU A 149 1.24 5.58 -9.45
C LEU A 149 0.19 5.68 -10.56
N SER A 150 -0.75 6.61 -10.39
CA SER A 150 -1.79 6.93 -11.36
C SER A 150 -1.58 8.30 -11.98
N SER A 151 -2.15 8.51 -13.16
CA SER A 151 -2.26 9.80 -13.83
C SER A 151 -3.55 9.84 -14.64
N ASP A 152 -4.18 11.00 -14.75
CA ASP A 152 -5.20 11.23 -15.75
C ASP A 152 -4.65 11.01 -17.16
N GLU A 153 -5.55 10.86 -18.14
CA GLU A 153 -5.16 10.49 -19.50
C GLU A 153 -4.37 11.61 -20.19
N GLU A 154 -4.77 12.86 -20.01
CA GLU A 154 -4.14 14.02 -20.63
C GLU A 154 -2.70 14.20 -20.13
N SER A 155 -2.50 14.25 -18.82
CA SER A 155 -1.15 14.33 -18.22
C SER A 155 -0.29 13.13 -18.56
N HIS A 156 -0.89 11.94 -18.68
CA HIS A 156 -0.17 10.73 -19.09
C HIS A 156 0.30 10.84 -20.54
N GLN A 157 -0.56 11.29 -21.44
CA GLN A 157 -0.24 11.48 -22.85
C GLN A 157 0.85 12.51 -23.06
N GLU A 158 0.76 13.66 -22.39
CA GLU A 158 1.80 14.69 -22.44
C GLU A 158 3.18 14.17 -22.03
N ARG A 159 3.27 13.49 -20.88
CA ARG A 159 4.52 12.90 -20.40
C ARG A 159 5.03 11.80 -21.30
N PHE A 160 4.14 11.01 -21.89
CA PHE A 160 4.48 9.92 -22.79
C PHE A 160 5.10 10.46 -24.09
N VAL A 161 4.51 11.51 -24.68
CA VAL A 161 5.03 12.19 -25.86
C VAL A 161 6.37 12.87 -25.56
N LYS A 162 6.48 13.62 -24.44
CA LYS A 162 7.71 14.28 -24.04
C LYS A 162 8.87 13.30 -23.91
N ARG A 163 8.65 12.16 -23.23
CA ARG A 163 9.64 11.10 -23.09
C ARG A 163 10.05 10.49 -24.44
N ALA A 164 9.11 10.34 -25.36
CA ALA A 164 9.38 9.81 -26.69
C ALA A 164 10.35 10.69 -27.48
N VAL A 165 10.22 12.01 -27.35
CA VAL A 165 11.10 12.99 -27.99
C VAL A 165 12.49 13.00 -27.34
N GLU A 166 12.56 13.00 -25.99
CA GLU A 166 13.82 13.13 -25.25
C GLU A 166 14.76 11.90 -25.41
N ILE A 167 14.20 10.68 -25.51
CA ILE A 167 14.99 9.44 -25.46
C ILE A 167 15.36 8.91 -26.86
N HIS A 168 14.93 9.54 -27.94
CA HIS A 168 15.15 9.08 -29.33
C HIS A 168 14.74 7.62 -29.62
N ARG A 169 14.11 6.94 -28.66
CA ARG A 169 13.56 5.57 -28.76
C ARG A 169 12.07 5.54 -29.10
N GLY A 170 11.44 6.71 -29.23
CA GLY A 170 10.03 6.91 -29.00
C GLY A 170 9.09 6.70 -30.16
N GLY A 171 9.56 6.65 -31.40
CA GLY A 171 8.64 6.63 -32.54
C GLY A 171 7.60 5.50 -32.48
N LYS A 172 8.02 4.28 -32.16
CA LYS A 172 7.10 3.13 -32.05
C LYS A 172 6.26 3.11 -30.76
N GLN A 173 6.74 3.74 -29.67
CA GLN A 173 5.97 3.74 -28.40
C GLN A 173 4.71 4.60 -28.49
N LEU A 174 4.74 5.68 -29.27
CA LEU A 174 3.57 6.57 -29.44
C LEU A 174 2.38 5.84 -30.04
N ASP A 175 2.62 4.87 -30.91
CA ASP A 175 1.58 4.06 -31.55
C ASP A 175 0.85 3.14 -30.55
N PHE A 176 1.40 2.95 -29.33
CA PHE A 176 0.89 2.05 -28.30
C PHE A 176 0.40 2.78 -27.04
N PHE A 177 0.04 4.06 -27.16
CA PHE A 177 -0.49 4.79 -26.03
C PHE A 177 -1.78 4.16 -25.47
N LYS A 178 -2.68 3.69 -26.36
CA LYS A 178 -3.92 3.00 -25.99
C LYS A 178 -3.62 1.77 -25.12
N GLU A 179 -2.70 0.92 -25.52
CA GLU A 179 -2.31 -0.28 -24.76
C GLU A 179 -1.67 0.08 -23.42
N ASN A 180 -0.87 1.15 -23.37
CA ASN A 180 -0.32 1.64 -22.11
C ASN A 180 -1.40 2.17 -21.17
N ARG A 181 -2.49 2.78 -21.69
CA ARG A 181 -3.66 3.17 -20.89
C ARG A 181 -4.41 1.94 -20.37
N ILE A 182 -4.60 0.92 -21.18
CA ILE A 182 -5.22 -0.34 -20.74
C ILE A 182 -4.40 -0.97 -19.61
N ILE A 183 -3.07 -1.02 -19.74
CA ILE A 183 -2.17 -1.52 -18.67
C ILE A 183 -2.27 -0.63 -17.42
N HIS A 184 -2.33 0.69 -17.58
CA HIS A 184 -2.50 1.61 -16.45
C HIS A 184 -3.80 1.31 -15.69
N ASP A 185 -4.92 1.20 -16.39
CA ASP A 185 -6.23 0.98 -15.79
C ASP A 185 -6.31 -0.45 -15.18
N HIS A 186 -5.68 -1.44 -15.81
CA HIS A 186 -5.51 -2.78 -15.26
C HIS A 186 -4.75 -2.76 -13.94
N LEU A 187 -3.60 -2.07 -13.86
CA LEU A 187 -2.82 -1.92 -12.63
C LEU A 187 -3.61 -1.24 -11.51
N LEU A 188 -4.44 -0.22 -11.85
CA LEU A 188 -5.31 0.43 -10.86
C LEU A 188 -6.39 -0.52 -10.34
N ASN A 189 -7.03 -1.29 -11.21
CA ASN A 189 -8.04 -2.27 -10.82
C ASN A 189 -7.43 -3.37 -9.94
N GLN A 190 -6.23 -3.84 -10.30
CA GLN A 190 -5.49 -4.81 -9.48
C GLN A 190 -5.09 -4.21 -8.12
N ALA A 191 -4.69 -2.94 -8.06
CA ALA A 191 -4.36 -2.27 -6.82
C ALA A 191 -5.58 -2.17 -5.89
N MET A 192 -6.75 -1.79 -6.42
CA MET A 192 -8.00 -1.71 -5.66
C MET A 192 -8.43 -3.08 -5.13
N SER A 193 -8.29 -4.13 -5.95
CA SER A 193 -8.69 -5.50 -5.57
C SER A 193 -7.76 -6.14 -4.54
N ASN A 194 -6.51 -5.70 -4.46
CA ASN A 194 -5.47 -6.25 -3.58
C ASN A 194 -5.06 -5.29 -2.45
N ASP A 195 -5.83 -4.24 -2.19
CA ASP A 195 -5.59 -3.27 -1.11
C ASP A 195 -4.21 -2.58 -1.17
N VAL A 196 -3.73 -2.30 -2.39
CA VAL A 196 -2.48 -1.60 -2.66
C VAL A 196 -2.73 -0.10 -2.79
N ASN A 197 -1.84 0.73 -2.24
CA ASN A 197 -1.99 2.18 -2.25
C ASN A 197 -1.86 2.75 -3.67
N VAL A 198 -2.89 3.47 -4.13
CA VAL A 198 -2.86 4.24 -5.38
C VAL A 198 -2.50 5.68 -5.07
N ILE A 199 -1.45 6.19 -5.73
CA ILE A 199 -0.97 7.57 -5.55
C ILE A 199 -1.10 8.33 -6.88
N THR A 200 -1.93 9.36 -6.91
CA THR A 200 -2.01 10.24 -8.08
C THR A 200 -0.71 11.03 -8.22
N SER A 201 -0.03 10.84 -9.35
CA SER A 201 1.21 11.51 -9.70
C SER A 201 0.92 12.92 -10.22
N GLU A 202 1.19 13.89 -9.36
CA GLU A 202 1.09 15.34 -9.67
C GLU A 202 2.50 15.91 -9.91
N THR A 203 2.93 16.89 -9.09
CA THR A 203 4.33 17.29 -9.04
C THR A 203 5.16 16.26 -8.27
N ILE A 204 6.48 16.26 -8.48
CA ILE A 204 7.38 15.35 -7.76
C ILE A 204 7.25 15.55 -6.25
N GLU A 205 7.24 16.79 -5.78
CA GLU A 205 7.15 17.15 -4.37
C GLU A 205 5.88 16.61 -3.74
N LYS A 206 4.71 16.90 -4.32
CA LYS A 206 3.42 16.44 -3.80
C LYS A 206 3.28 14.91 -3.80
N THR A 207 3.79 14.26 -4.85
CA THR A 207 3.76 12.81 -4.94
C THR A 207 4.64 12.18 -3.86
N LEU A 208 5.84 12.74 -3.62
CA LEU A 208 6.72 12.30 -2.55
C LEU A 208 6.14 12.55 -1.16
N GLU A 209 5.51 13.69 -0.92
CA GLU A 209 4.82 13.99 0.35
C GLU A 209 3.75 12.94 0.68
N LYS A 210 2.93 12.57 -0.31
CA LYS A 210 1.91 11.52 -0.14
C LYS A 210 2.55 10.16 0.21
N ILE A 211 3.59 9.76 -0.50
CA ILE A 211 4.31 8.49 -0.26
C ILE A 211 4.97 8.49 1.12
N LEU A 212 5.70 9.56 1.46
CA LEU A 212 6.38 9.68 2.75
C LEU A 212 5.39 9.75 3.92
N GLY A 213 4.22 10.38 3.71
CA GLY A 213 3.15 10.40 4.70
C GLY A 213 2.63 9.01 5.03
N ILE A 214 2.69 8.06 4.09
CA ILE A 214 2.32 6.66 4.32
C ILE A 214 3.47 5.89 4.97
N ILE A 215 4.71 6.06 4.48
CA ILE A 215 5.89 5.35 5.00
C ILE A 215 6.20 5.73 6.44
N ASN A 216 6.09 7.02 6.78
CA ASN A 216 6.40 7.54 8.11
C ASN A 216 5.23 7.41 9.09
N LYS A 217 4.11 6.86 8.63
CA LYS A 217 2.90 6.69 9.45
C LYS A 217 3.18 5.71 10.58
N SER A 218 3.10 6.19 11.81
CA SER A 218 3.15 5.35 13.01
C SER A 218 1.75 4.87 13.33
N CYS A 219 1.59 3.58 13.64
CA CYS A 219 0.29 3.00 13.98
C CYS A 219 0.39 2.23 15.30
N THR A 220 -0.68 2.29 16.07
CA THR A 220 -0.85 1.47 17.27
C THR A 220 -2.28 0.94 17.37
N THR A 221 -2.44 -0.14 18.13
CA THR A 221 -3.78 -0.65 18.46
C THR A 221 -4.04 -0.42 19.94
N VAL A 222 -5.08 0.32 20.23
CA VAL A 222 -5.53 0.62 21.60
C VAL A 222 -6.87 -0.08 21.88
N ASN A 223 -7.07 -0.48 23.13
CA ASN A 223 -8.33 -1.03 23.59
C ASN A 223 -9.24 0.13 24.03
N LEU A 224 -10.26 0.46 23.25
CA LEU A 224 -11.20 1.53 23.54
C LEU A 224 -12.47 1.00 24.22
N VAL A 225 -12.94 1.75 25.23
CA VAL A 225 -14.15 1.45 26.01
C VAL A 225 -15.25 2.51 25.86
N ASN A 226 -15.08 3.50 24.99
CA ASN A 226 -16.08 4.52 24.73
C ASN A 226 -17.41 3.93 24.26
N SER A 227 -18.54 4.61 24.54
CA SER A 227 -19.84 4.28 23.96
C SER A 227 -19.95 4.68 22.48
N ILE A 228 -21.03 4.28 21.82
CA ILE A 228 -21.29 4.70 20.43
C ILE A 228 -21.56 6.20 20.35
N ASP A 229 -22.15 6.80 21.37
CA ASP A 229 -22.46 8.24 21.40
C ASP A 229 -21.21 9.09 21.64
N GLU A 230 -20.16 8.51 22.22
CA GLU A 230 -18.83 9.14 22.39
C GLU A 230 -17.91 8.95 21.19
N LEU A 231 -18.29 8.13 20.20
CA LEU A 231 -17.48 7.90 18.99
C LEU A 231 -17.14 9.19 18.23
N PRO A 232 -18.03 10.19 18.10
CA PRO A 232 -17.69 11.48 17.50
C PRO A 232 -16.56 12.21 18.22
N ASP A 233 -16.48 12.15 19.57
CA ASP A 233 -15.40 12.76 20.36
C ASP A 233 -14.08 12.01 20.13
N VAL A 234 -14.09 10.69 20.09
CA VAL A 234 -12.93 9.86 19.73
C VAL A 234 -12.40 10.22 18.34
N ILE A 235 -13.28 10.38 17.35
CA ILE A 235 -12.92 10.76 15.98
C ILE A 235 -12.36 12.19 15.94
N ASP A 236 -12.94 13.12 16.71
CA ASP A 236 -12.46 14.49 16.81
C ASP A 236 -11.02 14.56 17.35
N ILE A 237 -10.74 13.82 18.43
CA ILE A 237 -9.40 13.72 19.01
C ILE A 237 -8.40 13.15 17.99
N ILE A 238 -8.73 12.04 17.34
CA ILE A 238 -7.81 11.37 16.43
C ILE A 238 -7.55 12.22 15.18
N ILE A 239 -8.61 12.73 14.55
CA ILE A 239 -8.55 13.30 13.20
C ILE A 239 -8.47 14.81 13.23
N LYS A 240 -9.47 15.49 13.82
CA LYS A 240 -9.56 16.96 13.75
C LYS A 240 -8.47 17.67 14.57
N GLN A 241 -8.15 17.16 15.77
CA GLN A 241 -7.18 17.79 16.64
C GLN A 241 -5.73 17.39 16.34
N ASN A 242 -5.50 16.20 15.77
CA ASN A 242 -4.15 15.66 15.63
C ASN A 242 -3.81 15.16 14.21
N ASN A 243 -4.68 15.31 13.22
CA ASN A 243 -4.47 14.82 11.85
C ASN A 243 -4.07 13.33 11.80
N GLY A 244 -4.61 12.53 12.72
CA GLY A 244 -4.46 11.09 12.72
C GLY A 244 -5.45 10.40 11.80
N SER A 245 -5.47 9.07 11.83
CA SER A 245 -6.45 8.27 11.12
C SER A 245 -6.94 7.10 11.96
N LEU A 246 -8.21 6.76 11.77
CA LEU A 246 -8.86 5.59 12.32
C LEU A 246 -8.93 4.52 11.23
N GLU A 247 -8.13 3.47 11.34
CA GLU A 247 -7.99 2.48 10.27
C GLU A 247 -8.96 1.32 10.42
N LYS A 248 -9.03 0.76 11.62
CA LYS A 248 -9.73 -0.49 11.88
C LYS A 248 -10.28 -0.56 13.29
N ILE A 249 -11.50 -1.13 13.43
CA ILE A 249 -12.06 -1.50 14.72
C ILE A 249 -12.35 -3.00 14.71
N THR A 250 -11.88 -3.70 15.75
CA THR A 250 -12.09 -5.12 15.96
C THR A 250 -12.92 -5.32 17.22
N TYR A 251 -14.06 -5.98 17.09
CA TYR A 251 -14.99 -6.30 18.18
C TYR A 251 -14.77 -7.75 18.58
N ASN A 252 -14.38 -7.98 19.83
CA ASN A 252 -14.35 -9.30 20.44
C ASN A 252 -15.70 -9.53 21.14
N ILE A 253 -16.59 -10.28 20.51
CA ILE A 253 -17.93 -10.54 21.01
C ILE A 253 -17.94 -11.92 21.65
N GLU A 254 -18.38 -12.01 22.90
CA GLU A 254 -18.49 -13.27 23.63
C GLU A 254 -19.42 -14.24 22.90
N GLY A 255 -19.00 -15.50 22.75
CA GLY A 255 -19.75 -16.54 22.03
C GLY A 255 -19.45 -16.62 20.52
N PHE A 256 -18.67 -15.71 19.93
CA PHE A 256 -18.20 -15.81 18.57
C PHE A 256 -16.76 -16.36 18.54
N LYS A 257 -16.50 -17.33 17.64
CA LYS A 257 -15.14 -17.92 17.48
C LYS A 257 -14.14 -16.95 16.89
N GLU A 258 -14.60 -16.03 16.03
CA GLU A 258 -13.76 -15.06 15.32
C GLU A 258 -14.21 -13.64 15.64
N PRO A 259 -13.28 -12.70 15.77
CA PRO A 259 -13.61 -11.29 16.00
C PRO A 259 -14.27 -10.68 14.77
N LEU A 260 -15.22 -9.79 14.98
CA LEU A 260 -15.79 -8.97 13.92
C LEU A 260 -14.85 -7.82 13.60
N ILE A 261 -14.32 -7.75 12.38
CA ILE A 261 -13.37 -6.73 11.93
C ILE A 261 -14.07 -5.75 11.00
N ARG A 262 -13.93 -4.45 11.26
CA ARG A 262 -14.38 -3.37 10.39
C ARG A 262 -13.20 -2.49 9.98
N ASN A 263 -12.93 -2.43 8.70
CA ASN A 263 -12.04 -1.43 8.12
C ASN A 263 -12.80 -0.10 8.02
N ILE A 264 -12.33 0.92 8.71
CA ILE A 264 -12.98 2.23 8.84
C ILE A 264 -12.38 3.20 7.82
N ARG A 265 -11.04 3.36 7.81
CA ARG A 265 -10.27 4.20 6.89
C ARG A 265 -10.73 5.65 6.83
N VAL A 266 -10.84 6.26 7.99
CA VAL A 266 -11.16 7.68 8.16
C VAL A 266 -9.88 8.42 8.52
N SER A 267 -9.44 9.36 7.65
CA SER A 267 -8.12 9.99 7.74
C SER A 267 -8.12 11.51 7.60
N ASP A 268 -9.29 12.11 7.34
CA ASP A 268 -9.44 13.56 7.16
C ASP A 268 -10.83 14.01 7.65
N ASN A 269 -11.03 15.32 7.75
CA ASN A 269 -12.26 15.90 8.26
C ASN A 269 -13.49 15.54 7.40
N GLU A 270 -13.35 15.48 6.09
CA GLU A 270 -14.46 15.17 5.19
C GLU A 270 -14.91 13.71 5.34
N SER A 271 -13.97 12.78 5.38
CA SER A 271 -14.26 11.35 5.61
C SER A 271 -14.82 11.11 7.01
N ALA A 272 -14.36 11.86 8.04
CA ALA A 272 -14.87 11.81 9.40
C ALA A 272 -16.34 12.26 9.47
N GLU A 273 -16.67 13.40 8.86
CA GLU A 273 -18.03 13.91 8.82
C GLU A 273 -18.98 12.96 8.07
N LYS A 274 -18.56 12.46 6.91
CA LYS A 274 -19.33 11.46 6.15
C LYS A 274 -19.58 10.18 6.98
N PHE A 275 -18.55 9.73 7.70
CA PHE A 275 -18.66 8.53 8.54
C PHE A 275 -19.63 8.71 9.69
N ILE A 276 -19.54 9.83 10.43
CA ILE A 276 -20.46 10.16 11.54
C ILE A 276 -21.88 10.35 11.02
N LYS A 277 -22.06 11.10 9.93
CA LYS A 277 -23.33 11.33 9.29
C LYS A 277 -24.02 10.02 8.90
N LYS A 278 -23.28 9.11 8.25
CA LYS A 278 -23.76 7.79 7.82
C LYS A 278 -24.22 6.90 9.00
N ILE A 279 -23.63 7.07 10.19
CA ILE A 279 -24.06 6.35 11.39
C ILE A 279 -25.35 6.97 11.97
N ASN A 280 -25.44 8.30 11.97
CA ASN A 280 -26.57 9.01 12.59
C ASN A 280 -27.85 8.99 11.73
N GLU A 281 -27.73 8.97 10.39
CA GLU A 281 -28.88 8.97 9.47
C GLU A 281 -29.52 7.58 9.31
N ASP A 282 -28.79 6.51 9.58
CA ASP A 282 -29.28 5.13 9.45
C ASP A 282 -29.57 4.55 10.85
N THR A 283 -30.83 4.67 11.28
CA THR A 283 -31.27 4.20 12.59
C THR A 283 -30.97 2.71 12.81
N ASN A 284 -31.21 1.86 11.80
CA ASN A 284 -30.92 0.43 11.90
C ASN A 284 -29.42 0.19 12.11
N LYS A 285 -28.58 0.91 11.38
CA LYS A 285 -27.13 0.80 11.48
C LYS A 285 -26.62 1.27 12.84
N LYS A 286 -27.17 2.36 13.37
CA LYS A 286 -26.84 2.83 14.72
C LYS A 286 -27.22 1.81 15.78
N GLU A 287 -28.39 1.17 15.66
CA GLU A 287 -28.81 0.11 16.58
C GLU A 287 -27.89 -1.14 16.52
N TYR A 288 -27.51 -1.60 15.31
CA TYR A 288 -26.56 -2.72 15.18
C TYR A 288 -25.19 -2.39 15.77
N LEU A 289 -24.69 -1.19 15.52
CA LEU A 289 -23.44 -0.75 16.11
C LEU A 289 -23.53 -0.68 17.63
N ASN A 290 -24.61 -0.14 18.16
CA ASN A 290 -24.82 -0.07 19.61
C ASN A 290 -24.85 -1.47 20.26
N LYS A 291 -25.49 -2.46 19.59
CA LYS A 291 -25.43 -3.86 20.05
C LYS A 291 -24.00 -4.39 20.09
N TRP A 292 -23.18 -4.14 19.06
CA TRP A 292 -21.77 -4.60 19.04
C TRP A 292 -20.93 -3.89 20.09
N TYR A 293 -21.17 -2.59 20.33
CA TYR A 293 -20.52 -1.83 21.40
C TYR A 293 -20.85 -2.38 22.78
N ASN A 294 -22.09 -2.75 23.02
CA ASN A 294 -22.57 -3.30 24.31
C ASN A 294 -22.14 -4.77 24.53
N LEU A 295 -21.96 -5.55 23.46
CA LEU A 295 -21.51 -6.93 23.52
C LEU A 295 -19.99 -7.09 23.60
N SER A 296 -19.22 -6.01 23.40
CA SER A 296 -17.78 -6.00 23.47
C SER A 296 -17.32 -5.18 24.67
N GLU A 297 -16.65 -5.81 25.63
CA GLU A 297 -16.09 -5.12 26.81
C GLU A 297 -15.16 -3.97 26.37
N TYR A 298 -14.35 -4.22 25.34
CA TYR A 298 -13.52 -3.23 24.69
C TYR A 298 -13.40 -3.52 23.19
N ARG A 299 -12.95 -2.53 22.44
CA ARG A 299 -12.72 -2.66 20.99
C ARG A 299 -11.26 -2.38 20.70
N LYS A 300 -10.58 -3.34 20.04
CA LYS A 300 -9.22 -3.11 19.53
C LYS A 300 -9.29 -2.17 18.35
N THR A 301 -8.82 -0.95 18.55
CA THR A 301 -8.91 0.13 17.57
C THR A 301 -7.52 0.48 17.08
N THR A 302 -7.28 0.33 15.77
CA THR A 302 -6.01 0.70 15.14
C THR A 302 -6.06 2.16 14.73
N ILE A 303 -5.17 2.95 15.30
CA ILE A 303 -5.01 4.39 15.10
C ILE A 303 -3.64 4.63 14.51
N CYS A 304 -3.54 5.54 13.54
CA CYS A 304 -2.26 5.93 12.97
C CYS A 304 -2.11 7.45 12.94
N ALA A 305 -0.86 7.90 12.93
CA ALA A 305 -0.50 9.30 12.82
C ALA A 305 0.76 9.48 11.97
N SER A 306 1.08 10.71 11.59
CA SER A 306 2.24 11.03 10.74
C SER A 306 3.59 10.68 11.36
N ASN A 307 3.65 10.53 12.69
CA ASN A 307 4.85 10.15 13.45
C ASN A 307 4.46 9.65 14.85
N GLN A 308 5.45 9.08 15.57
CA GLN A 308 5.23 8.50 16.89
C GLN A 308 4.80 9.52 17.94
N ASP A 309 5.39 10.72 17.94
CA ASP A 309 5.06 11.76 18.92
C ASP A 309 3.58 12.18 18.83
N THR A 310 3.07 12.32 17.60
CA THR A 310 1.66 12.62 17.35
C THR A 310 0.78 11.45 17.77
N LEU A 311 1.19 10.22 17.51
CA LEU A 311 0.48 9.03 17.93
C LEU A 311 0.39 8.92 19.46
N ASP A 312 1.50 9.14 20.16
CA ASP A 312 1.56 9.13 21.62
C ASP A 312 0.67 10.22 22.22
N LYS A 313 0.63 11.41 21.60
CA LYS A 313 -0.28 12.50 21.98
C LYS A 313 -1.75 12.09 21.84
N ILE A 314 -2.13 11.45 20.74
CA ILE A 314 -3.50 10.94 20.52
C ILE A 314 -3.86 9.94 21.62
N VAL A 315 -3.02 8.94 21.86
CA VAL A 315 -3.26 7.90 22.87
C VAL A 315 -3.39 8.53 24.27
N LYS A 316 -2.53 9.50 24.60
CA LYS A 316 -2.59 10.23 25.85
C LYS A 316 -3.92 10.98 26.02
N GLN A 317 -4.38 11.73 25.00
CA GLN A 317 -5.64 12.47 25.05
C GLN A 317 -6.85 11.51 25.17
N LEU A 318 -6.85 10.38 24.46
CA LEU A 318 -7.89 9.36 24.61
C LEU A 318 -7.90 8.75 26.01
N ASN A 319 -6.74 8.55 26.61
CA ASN A 319 -6.61 8.05 27.98
C ASN A 319 -7.08 9.08 29.04
N GLU A 320 -6.75 10.35 28.86
CA GLU A 320 -7.21 11.45 29.74
C GLU A 320 -8.74 11.59 29.73
N LYS A 321 -9.39 11.26 28.63
CA LYS A 321 -10.86 11.19 28.49
C LYS A 321 -11.47 9.90 29.06
N GLY A 322 -10.64 8.94 29.46
CA GLY A 322 -11.08 7.64 29.99
C GLY A 322 -11.55 6.66 28.93
N TYR A 323 -11.23 6.90 27.64
CA TYR A 323 -11.61 6.02 26.53
C TYR A 323 -10.69 4.81 26.35
N VAL A 324 -9.49 4.81 26.94
CA VAL A 324 -8.54 3.70 26.84
C VAL A 324 -8.69 2.77 28.04
N LEU A 325 -8.84 1.46 27.80
CA LEU A 325 -8.80 0.45 28.84
C LEU A 325 -7.35 0.27 29.30
N ASN A 326 -7.04 0.73 30.51
CA ASN A 326 -5.75 0.47 31.16
C ASN A 326 -5.75 -0.95 31.71
N GLU A 327 -4.69 -1.72 31.46
CA GLU A 327 -4.52 -3.13 31.92
C GLU A 327 -4.62 -3.31 33.45
N TRP A 328 -4.61 -2.23 34.21
CA TRP A 328 -4.72 -2.24 35.69
C TRP A 328 -6.17 -2.31 36.23
N ARG A 329 -7.18 -2.37 35.36
CA ARG A 329 -8.61 -2.50 35.78
C ARG A 329 -9.17 -3.91 35.68
N ILE A 330 -8.33 -4.90 35.37
CA ILE A 330 -8.72 -6.33 35.39
C ILE A 330 -8.22 -6.89 36.74
N ASN A 331 -9.01 -6.69 37.78
CA ASN A 331 -8.99 -7.44 39.04
C ASN A 331 -10.39 -7.91 39.37
#